data_9161b911b92a24728ba1305e48ece677
#
_entry.id   9161b911b92a24728ba1305e48ece677
#
_cell.length_a   1.000
_cell.length_b   1.000
_cell.length_c   1.000
_cell.angle_alpha   90.00
_cell.angle_beta   90.00
_cell.angle_gamma   90.00
#
_symmetry.space_group_name_H-M   'P 1'
#
loop_
_entity.id
_entity.type
_entity.pdbx_description
1 polymer ?
#
loop_
_entity_poly.entity_id
_entity_poly.type
_entity_poly.pdbx_seq_one_letter_code
_entity_poly.pdbx_strand_id
1 'polypeptide(L)'
;ANAITVSNNAACPNLSVDDSNCTSVAPGASCTLELTSSSPYAPCTITVSGSNTANSPTTLIAFSHLGGLVFQESAGSGKVVIDVAQGFNSKWTNTSSNTAGATSLDDGVGNTNAIVADTACLNDTNNCAAQRCRNLSVDWYLPARNELSAVHGALCSNLAIPCNFGGFSSAFYWSSSQLGNLTAWVVVFPSGNASTGVVKSSARPVRCVRAFTP
;
A
#
# COMPACT_ATOMS: atom_id res chain seq x y z
N ALA A 1 -21.79 25.04 22.44
CA ALA A 1 -20.53 24.48 22.04
C ALA A 1 -20.58 22.98 22.34
N ASN A 2 -20.16 22.14 21.42
CA ASN A 2 -20.38 20.69 21.48
C ASN A 2 -19.05 19.99 21.41
N ALA A 3 -18.85 19.00 22.30
CA ALA A 3 -17.72 18.13 22.25
C ALA A 3 -17.88 17.14 21.08
N ILE A 4 -16.79 16.89 20.36
CA ILE A 4 -16.68 15.82 19.37
C ILE A 4 -15.84 14.71 20.00
N THR A 5 -16.35 13.51 19.94
CA THR A 5 -15.70 12.32 20.47
C THR A 5 -15.50 11.27 19.37
N VAL A 6 -14.49 10.45 19.53
CA VAL A 6 -14.25 9.30 18.66
C VAL A 6 -14.51 8.03 19.47
N SER A 7 -15.41 7.19 18.98
CA SER A 7 -15.50 5.82 19.44
C SER A 7 -14.69 4.94 18.50
N ASN A 8 -13.79 4.21 19.11
CA ASN A 8 -12.95 3.28 18.43
C ASN A 8 -13.70 1.91 18.41
N ASN A 9 -13.82 1.36 17.25
CA ASN A 9 -14.32 0.01 17.09
C ASN A 9 -13.20 -1.00 17.41
N ALA A 10 -13.56 -2.24 17.71
CA ALA A 10 -12.63 -3.33 18.01
C ALA A 10 -11.51 -3.52 16.95
N ALA A 11 -11.69 -2.96 15.77
CA ALA A 11 -10.71 -2.99 14.69
C ALA A 11 -9.49 -2.07 14.88
N CYS A 12 -9.54 -1.12 15.85
CA CYS A 12 -8.45 -0.18 16.15
C CYS A 12 -8.11 -0.21 17.65
N PRO A 13 -7.71 -1.34 18.24
CA PRO A 13 -7.73 -1.55 19.70
C PRO A 13 -6.76 -0.66 20.51
N ASN A 14 -5.67 -0.19 19.91
CA ASN A 14 -4.66 0.65 20.59
C ASN A 14 -4.67 2.10 20.08
N LEU A 15 -5.78 2.52 19.47
CA LEU A 15 -5.94 3.88 19.00
C LEU A 15 -6.00 4.84 20.20
N SER A 16 -5.13 5.83 20.21
CA SER A 16 -5.18 6.99 21.09
C SER A 16 -5.74 8.17 20.31
N VAL A 17 -6.65 8.89 20.93
CA VAL A 17 -7.32 10.06 20.34
C VAL A 17 -7.03 11.27 21.22
N ASP A 18 -6.42 12.30 20.65
CA ASP A 18 -6.38 13.63 21.25
C ASP A 18 -7.51 14.47 20.63
N ASP A 19 -8.54 14.73 21.40
CA ASP A 19 -9.70 15.54 21.07
C ASP A 19 -9.70 16.90 21.80
N SER A 20 -8.60 17.29 22.42
CA SER A 20 -8.47 18.50 23.23
C SER A 20 -8.91 19.76 22.48
N ASN A 21 -8.67 19.82 21.16
CA ASN A 21 -9.11 20.92 20.29
C ASN A 21 -10.58 20.82 19.85
N CYS A 22 -11.28 19.75 20.23
CA CYS A 22 -12.64 19.43 19.81
C CYS A 22 -13.66 19.47 20.96
N THR A 23 -13.28 19.97 22.12
CA THR A 23 -14.13 20.02 23.34
C THR A 23 -15.28 21.02 23.24
N SER A 24 -15.15 21.99 22.32
CA SER A 24 -16.13 23.09 22.18
C SER A 24 -16.14 23.61 20.74
N VAL A 25 -16.90 22.98 19.85
CA VAL A 25 -16.97 23.36 18.43
C VAL A 25 -18.26 24.11 18.15
N ALA A 26 -18.17 25.34 17.60
CA ALA A 26 -19.30 26.12 17.21
C ALA A 26 -19.97 25.56 15.93
N PRO A 27 -21.28 25.85 15.70
CA PRO A 27 -21.93 25.46 14.45
C PRO A 27 -21.20 26.02 13.23
N GLY A 28 -20.87 25.13 12.26
CA GLY A 28 -20.15 25.49 11.04
C GLY A 28 -18.62 25.62 11.20
N ALA A 29 -18.11 25.47 12.42
CA ALA A 29 -16.67 25.42 12.67
C ALA A 29 -16.13 23.96 12.54
N SER A 30 -14.81 23.85 12.41
CA SER A 30 -14.08 22.57 12.38
C SER A 30 -13.07 22.49 13.51
N CYS A 31 -12.70 21.31 13.90
CA CYS A 31 -11.59 21.04 14.81
C CYS A 31 -10.73 19.88 14.27
N THR A 32 -9.53 19.74 14.81
CA THR A 32 -8.60 18.66 14.44
C THR A 32 -8.55 17.64 15.55
N LEU A 33 -8.74 16.36 15.18
CA LEU A 33 -8.48 15.20 16.03
C LEU A 33 -7.11 14.66 15.68
N GLU A 34 -6.25 14.43 16.67
CA GLU A 34 -4.97 13.74 16.47
C GLU A 34 -5.13 12.27 16.85
N LEU A 35 -4.83 11.40 15.89
CA LEU A 35 -4.98 9.96 16.01
C LEU A 35 -3.61 9.31 15.98
N THR A 36 -3.24 8.63 17.05
CA THR A 36 -1.99 7.87 17.16
C THR A 36 -2.27 6.45 17.57
N SER A 37 -1.34 5.55 17.31
CA SER A 37 -1.41 4.17 17.78
C SER A 37 -0.05 3.68 18.23
N SER A 38 -0.01 2.92 19.31
CA SER A 38 1.19 2.25 19.80
C SER A 38 1.57 1.01 18.97
N SER A 39 0.71 0.59 18.06
CA SER A 39 0.93 -0.57 17.17
C SER A 39 0.51 -0.22 15.74
N PRO A 40 1.20 -0.75 14.72
CA PRO A 40 0.76 -0.59 13.34
C PRO A 40 -0.48 -1.46 13.07
N TYR A 41 -1.45 -0.92 12.32
CA TYR A 41 -2.63 -1.65 11.87
C TYR A 41 -2.86 -1.49 10.39
N ALA A 42 -3.49 -2.50 9.77
CA ALA A 42 -4.21 -2.32 8.51
C ALA A 42 -5.32 -1.27 8.68
N PRO A 43 -5.80 -0.64 7.60
CA PRO A 43 -6.86 0.36 7.70
C PRO A 43 -8.06 -0.14 8.50
N CYS A 44 -8.55 0.70 9.39
CA CYS A 44 -9.66 0.39 10.29
C CYS A 44 -10.68 1.53 10.34
N THR A 45 -11.91 1.23 10.74
CA THR A 45 -13.01 2.20 10.77
C THR A 45 -13.21 2.72 12.19
N ILE A 46 -13.34 4.04 12.31
CA ILE A 46 -13.76 4.73 13.53
C ILE A 46 -15.11 5.41 13.32
N THR A 47 -15.82 5.68 14.42
CA THR A 47 -17.03 6.50 14.42
C THR A 47 -16.74 7.83 15.10
N VAL A 48 -17.07 8.91 14.43
CA VAL A 48 -16.95 10.28 14.97
C VAL A 48 -18.34 10.76 15.40
N SER A 49 -18.48 11.19 16.64
CA SER A 49 -19.75 11.61 17.22
C SER A 49 -19.63 12.99 17.87
N GLY A 50 -20.65 13.78 17.75
CA GLY A 50 -20.77 15.05 18.48
C GLY A 50 -22.01 15.04 19.38
N SER A 51 -21.98 15.75 20.51
CA SER A 51 -23.08 15.78 21.49
C SER A 51 -24.40 16.33 20.93
N ASN A 52 -24.36 17.06 19.81
CA ASN A 52 -25.53 17.65 19.12
C ASN A 52 -25.49 17.38 17.61
N THR A 53 -24.85 16.34 17.14
CA THR A 53 -24.88 15.96 15.74
C THR A 53 -26.04 15.02 15.48
N ALA A 54 -26.75 15.24 14.37
CA ALA A 54 -27.83 14.34 13.94
C ALA A 54 -27.30 12.99 13.46
N ASN A 55 -26.01 12.92 13.13
CA ASN A 55 -25.34 11.74 12.57
C ASN A 55 -24.03 11.47 13.30
N SER A 56 -23.66 10.19 13.34
CA SER A 56 -22.36 9.73 13.80
C SER A 56 -21.64 9.04 12.62
N PRO A 57 -20.98 9.82 11.74
CA PRO A 57 -20.36 9.27 10.56
C PRO A 57 -19.21 8.32 10.93
N THR A 58 -19.07 7.27 10.15
CA THR A 58 -17.90 6.40 10.18
C THR A 58 -16.87 6.87 9.19
N THR A 59 -15.59 6.76 9.55
CA THR A 59 -14.49 7.05 8.63
C THR A 59 -13.43 5.96 8.71
N LEU A 60 -12.83 5.66 7.57
CA LEU A 60 -11.68 4.77 7.49
C LEU A 60 -10.42 5.56 7.79
N ILE A 61 -9.51 4.99 8.58
CA ILE A 61 -8.19 5.55 8.87
C ILE A 61 -7.11 4.55 8.48
N ALA A 62 -5.94 5.05 8.09
CA ALA A 62 -4.78 4.24 7.76
C ALA A 62 -3.56 4.72 8.54
N PHE A 63 -2.68 3.81 8.89
CA PHE A 63 -1.49 4.08 9.68
C PHE A 63 -0.23 4.02 8.82
N SER A 64 0.71 4.93 9.08
CA SER A 64 2.05 4.88 8.53
C SER A 64 3.00 4.16 9.49
N HIS A 65 3.85 3.30 8.97
CA HIS A 65 4.88 2.59 9.72
C HIS A 65 6.09 2.34 8.82
N LEU A 66 7.31 2.51 9.34
CA LEU A 66 8.56 2.24 8.63
C LEU A 66 8.66 2.88 7.22
N GLY A 67 8.08 4.06 7.03
CA GLY A 67 8.12 4.80 5.76
C GLY A 67 7.09 4.37 4.73
N GLY A 68 6.05 3.64 5.13
CA GLY A 68 4.95 3.25 4.25
C GLY A 68 3.61 3.15 4.97
N LEU A 69 2.54 2.96 4.20
CA LEU A 69 1.20 2.70 4.73
C LEU A 69 1.04 1.21 5.05
N VAL A 70 0.54 0.90 6.23
CA VAL A 70 0.22 -0.47 6.64
C VAL A 70 -0.98 -0.97 5.83
N PHE A 71 -0.85 -2.10 5.16
CA PHE A 71 -1.95 -2.74 4.44
C PHE A 71 -2.26 -4.15 4.93
N GLN A 72 -1.37 -4.73 5.70
CA GLN A 72 -1.56 -6.04 6.32
C GLN A 72 -0.89 -6.04 7.70
N GLU A 73 -1.58 -6.58 8.69
CA GLU A 73 -1.04 -6.77 10.05
C GLU A 73 -1.70 -8.01 10.68
N SER A 74 -0.91 -8.76 11.42
CA SER A 74 -1.37 -9.86 12.29
C SER A 74 -0.34 -10.08 13.40
N ALA A 75 -0.79 -10.00 14.65
CA ALA A 75 0.03 -10.25 15.86
C ALA A 75 1.34 -9.42 15.89
N GLY A 76 1.28 -8.16 15.46
CA GLY A 76 2.42 -7.23 15.45
C GLY A 76 3.36 -7.35 14.25
N SER A 77 3.18 -8.36 13.41
CA SER A 77 3.91 -8.50 12.14
C SER A 77 3.02 -8.07 10.98
N GLY A 78 3.62 -7.57 9.92
CA GLY A 78 2.82 -7.15 8.77
C GLY A 78 3.63 -6.62 7.60
N LYS A 79 2.94 -5.86 6.75
CA LYS A 79 3.54 -5.27 5.56
C LYS A 79 3.07 -3.85 5.34
N VAL A 80 3.98 -3.04 4.84
CA VAL A 80 3.73 -1.66 4.42
C VAL A 80 4.02 -1.50 2.93
N VAL A 81 3.30 -0.58 2.30
CA VAL A 81 3.56 -0.14 0.93
C VAL A 81 4.07 1.30 0.95
N ILE A 82 5.09 1.61 0.15
CA ILE A 82 5.68 2.97 0.11
C ILE A 82 4.63 4.02 -0.25
N ASP A 83 4.81 5.22 0.28
CA ASP A 83 3.99 6.40 -0.02
C ASP A 83 4.06 6.78 -1.51
N VAL A 84 3.06 7.55 -1.97
CA VAL A 84 2.97 8.06 -3.34
C VAL A 84 4.20 8.87 -3.75
N ALA A 85 4.74 9.68 -2.83
CA ALA A 85 5.92 10.51 -3.08
C ALA A 85 7.17 9.70 -3.45
N GLN A 86 7.23 8.43 -3.05
CA GLN A 86 8.34 7.50 -3.34
C GLN A 86 8.01 6.51 -4.46
N GLY A 87 6.79 6.55 -5.01
CA GLY A 87 6.40 5.75 -6.16
C GLY A 87 7.12 6.22 -7.43
N PHE A 88 7.34 5.31 -8.34
CA PHE A 88 8.04 5.59 -9.59
C PHE A 88 7.52 4.72 -10.74
N ASN A 89 7.83 5.13 -11.97
CA ASN A 89 7.63 4.29 -13.16
C ASN A 89 8.92 3.55 -13.50
N SER A 90 8.80 2.27 -13.86
CA SER A 90 9.93 1.46 -14.30
C SER A 90 9.48 0.37 -15.27
N LYS A 91 10.42 -0.18 -16.03
CA LYS A 91 10.24 -1.46 -16.67
C LYS A 91 10.33 -2.56 -15.63
N TRP A 92 9.73 -3.71 -15.91
CA TRP A 92 9.91 -4.90 -15.07
C TRP A 92 11.37 -5.39 -15.17
N THR A 93 11.85 -5.59 -16.40
CA THR A 93 13.26 -5.75 -16.81
C THR A 93 13.44 -5.11 -18.19
N ASN A 94 14.70 -4.89 -18.60
CA ASN A 94 14.98 -4.26 -19.89
C ASN A 94 14.77 -5.21 -21.08
N THR A 95 14.93 -6.49 -20.87
CA THR A 95 14.76 -7.52 -21.91
C THR A 95 13.62 -8.48 -21.55
N SER A 96 12.99 -9.01 -22.59
CA SER A 96 11.94 -10.03 -22.47
C SER A 96 12.59 -11.41 -22.43
N SER A 97 13.03 -11.81 -21.26
CA SER A 97 13.63 -13.13 -21.00
C SER A 97 12.93 -13.85 -19.86
N ASN A 98 13.10 -15.15 -19.77
CA ASN A 98 12.62 -15.90 -18.63
C ASN A 98 13.53 -15.64 -17.43
N THR A 99 12.96 -15.12 -16.36
CA THR A 99 13.66 -14.92 -15.08
C THR A 99 13.35 -16.09 -14.17
N ALA A 100 14.27 -17.03 -14.09
CA ALA A 100 14.11 -18.25 -13.26
C ALA A 100 13.88 -17.85 -11.79
N GLY A 101 12.86 -18.44 -11.15
CA GLY A 101 12.55 -18.20 -9.74
C GLY A 101 11.62 -17.01 -9.46
N ALA A 102 11.20 -16.23 -10.48
CA ALA A 102 10.30 -15.08 -10.29
C ALA A 102 8.83 -15.40 -10.63
N THR A 103 8.36 -16.61 -10.35
CA THR A 103 7.01 -17.08 -10.72
C THR A 103 6.02 -17.16 -9.57
N SER A 104 6.47 -16.98 -8.34
CA SER A 104 5.59 -17.02 -7.18
C SER A 104 4.53 -15.92 -7.24
N LEU A 105 3.30 -16.26 -6.91
CA LEU A 105 2.20 -15.31 -6.81
C LEU A 105 2.12 -14.65 -5.42
N ASP A 106 2.84 -15.19 -4.43
CA ASP A 106 2.73 -14.82 -3.02
C ASP A 106 4.08 -14.37 -2.40
N ASP A 107 5.22 -14.80 -2.96
CA ASP A 107 6.55 -14.47 -2.45
C ASP A 107 7.22 -13.36 -3.27
N GLY A 108 6.95 -12.11 -2.91
CA GLY A 108 7.56 -10.94 -3.54
C GLY A 108 9.06 -10.82 -3.24
N VAL A 109 9.50 -11.25 -2.06
CA VAL A 109 10.93 -11.23 -1.68
C VAL A 109 11.73 -12.18 -2.54
N GLY A 110 11.29 -13.44 -2.65
CA GLY A 110 11.93 -14.46 -3.48
C GLY A 110 11.96 -14.06 -4.97
N ASN A 111 10.82 -13.61 -5.50
CA ASN A 111 10.74 -13.08 -6.87
C ASN A 111 11.71 -11.91 -7.09
N THR A 112 11.73 -10.93 -6.16
CA THR A 112 12.63 -9.77 -6.25
C THR A 112 14.07 -10.19 -6.28
N ASN A 113 14.49 -11.14 -5.43
CA ASN A 113 15.85 -11.66 -5.42
C ASN A 113 16.22 -12.32 -6.75
N ALA A 114 15.30 -13.11 -7.32
CA ALA A 114 15.50 -13.72 -8.63
C ALA A 114 15.64 -12.68 -9.75
N ILE A 115 14.81 -11.62 -9.73
CA ILE A 115 14.85 -10.56 -10.73
C ILE A 115 16.14 -9.75 -10.65
N VAL A 116 16.59 -9.36 -9.46
CA VAL A 116 17.81 -8.55 -9.31
C VAL A 116 19.08 -9.34 -9.65
N ALA A 117 19.04 -10.66 -9.56
CA ALA A 117 20.13 -11.55 -9.99
C ALA A 117 20.14 -11.83 -11.50
N ASP A 118 19.04 -11.50 -12.20
CA ASP A 118 18.92 -11.71 -13.64
C ASP A 118 19.75 -10.70 -14.44
N THR A 119 20.44 -11.17 -15.48
CA THR A 119 21.26 -10.32 -16.36
C THR A 119 20.47 -9.18 -17.01
N ALA A 120 19.19 -9.39 -17.29
CA ALA A 120 18.32 -8.35 -17.84
C ALA A 120 18.11 -7.17 -16.88
N CYS A 121 18.13 -7.43 -15.56
CA CYS A 121 18.07 -6.41 -14.52
C CYS A 121 19.46 -5.80 -14.27
N LEU A 122 20.50 -6.63 -14.18
CA LEU A 122 21.88 -6.19 -13.92
C LEU A 122 22.41 -5.24 -15.01
N ASN A 123 22.01 -5.44 -16.27
CA ASN A 123 22.40 -4.60 -17.38
C ASN A 123 21.68 -3.24 -17.45
N ASP A 124 20.59 -3.08 -16.70
CA ASP A 124 19.84 -1.81 -16.67
C ASP A 124 19.13 -1.61 -15.32
N THR A 125 19.91 -1.48 -14.27
CA THR A 125 19.42 -1.36 -12.89
C THR A 125 18.48 -0.17 -12.67
N ASN A 126 18.64 0.91 -13.43
CA ASN A 126 17.80 2.11 -13.36
C ASN A 126 16.40 1.89 -13.95
N ASN A 127 16.23 0.89 -14.81
CA ASN A 127 14.95 0.53 -15.40
C ASN A 127 14.46 -0.86 -14.97
N CYS A 128 15.01 -1.44 -13.92
CA CYS A 128 14.56 -2.68 -13.32
C CYS A 128 13.72 -2.39 -12.06
N ALA A 129 12.44 -2.69 -12.09
CA ALA A 129 11.50 -2.38 -11.01
C ALA A 129 11.94 -2.97 -9.66
N ALA A 130 12.36 -4.24 -9.64
CA ALA A 130 12.82 -4.93 -8.44
C ALA A 130 14.09 -4.28 -7.86
N GLN A 131 15.09 -3.96 -8.70
CA GLN A 131 16.32 -3.31 -8.25
C GLN A 131 16.05 -1.92 -7.68
N ARG A 132 15.14 -1.15 -8.29
CA ARG A 132 14.77 0.16 -7.78
C ARG A 132 14.07 0.10 -6.43
N CYS A 133 13.30 -0.95 -6.14
CA CYS A 133 12.79 -1.19 -4.79
C CYS A 133 13.94 -1.47 -3.80
N ARG A 134 14.90 -2.32 -4.16
CA ARG A 134 16.08 -2.60 -3.34
C ARG A 134 16.96 -1.35 -3.09
N ASN A 135 16.96 -0.40 -4.01
CA ASN A 135 17.71 0.85 -3.86
C ASN A 135 17.10 1.80 -2.79
N LEU A 136 15.84 1.62 -2.39
CA LEU A 136 15.25 2.36 -1.26
C LEU A 136 15.85 1.87 0.08
N SER A 137 15.92 0.60 0.29
CA SER A 137 16.73 -0.15 1.26
C SER A 137 16.63 -1.65 0.94
N VAL A 138 17.51 -2.44 1.53
CA VAL A 138 17.56 -3.90 1.34
C VAL A 138 16.25 -4.61 1.70
N ASP A 139 15.42 -4.01 2.55
CA ASP A 139 14.15 -4.61 3.00
C ASP A 139 12.98 -4.33 2.05
N TRP A 140 13.10 -3.32 1.17
CA TRP A 140 12.06 -3.01 0.19
C TRP A 140 12.16 -3.95 -1.01
N TYR A 141 11.02 -4.45 -1.46
CA TYR A 141 10.93 -5.37 -2.59
C TYR A 141 9.72 -5.07 -3.49
N LEU A 142 9.75 -5.57 -4.71
CA LEU A 142 8.62 -5.50 -5.63
C LEU A 142 7.59 -6.55 -5.20
N PRO A 143 6.35 -6.18 -4.84
CA PRO A 143 5.36 -7.11 -4.31
C PRO A 143 4.98 -8.20 -5.32
N ALA A 144 4.74 -9.42 -4.87
CA ALA A 144 4.11 -10.45 -5.68
C ALA A 144 2.67 -10.06 -6.05
N ARG A 145 2.08 -10.75 -7.02
CA ARG A 145 0.73 -10.45 -7.50
C ARG A 145 -0.30 -10.40 -6.38
N ASN A 146 -0.32 -11.39 -5.50
CA ASN A 146 -1.30 -11.48 -4.41
C ASN A 146 -1.02 -10.46 -3.30
N GLU A 147 0.25 -10.13 -3.04
CA GLU A 147 0.61 -9.04 -2.12
C GLU A 147 0.12 -7.68 -2.65
N LEU A 148 0.30 -7.43 -3.95
CA LEU A 148 -0.18 -6.18 -4.56
C LEU A 148 -1.72 -6.12 -4.61
N SER A 149 -2.39 -7.26 -4.78
CA SER A 149 -3.85 -7.36 -4.66
C SER A 149 -4.31 -7.09 -3.21
N ALA A 150 -3.54 -7.51 -2.20
CA ALA A 150 -3.82 -7.19 -0.80
C ALA A 150 -3.66 -5.68 -0.51
N VAL A 151 -2.63 -5.03 -1.09
CA VAL A 151 -2.49 -3.56 -1.06
C VAL A 151 -3.76 -2.90 -1.60
N HIS A 152 -4.24 -3.34 -2.77
CA HIS A 152 -5.49 -2.82 -3.34
C HIS A 152 -6.68 -3.03 -2.40
N GLY A 153 -6.88 -4.24 -1.90
CA GLY A 153 -8.02 -4.58 -1.02
C GLY A 153 -8.06 -3.74 0.26
N ALA A 154 -6.88 -3.42 0.83
CA ALA A 154 -6.79 -2.61 2.04
C ALA A 154 -6.94 -1.10 1.79
N LEU A 155 -6.38 -0.58 0.70
CA LEU A 155 -6.22 0.86 0.50
C LEU A 155 -7.17 1.45 -0.56
N CYS A 156 -7.83 0.59 -1.39
CA CYS A 156 -8.73 0.98 -2.48
C CYS A 156 -10.09 0.28 -2.42
N SER A 157 -10.57 -0.09 -1.26
CA SER A 157 -11.74 -0.95 -1.07
C SER A 157 -13.07 -0.40 -1.63
N ASN A 158 -13.16 0.89 -1.90
CA ASN A 158 -14.38 1.53 -2.41
C ASN A 158 -14.47 1.62 -3.95
N LEU A 159 -13.52 1.06 -4.69
CA LEU A 159 -13.41 1.15 -6.15
C LEU A 159 -13.40 2.59 -6.71
N ALA A 160 -13.22 3.59 -5.86
CA ALA A 160 -13.19 4.99 -6.26
C ALA A 160 -11.80 5.42 -6.73
N ILE A 161 -11.77 6.43 -7.58
CA ILE A 161 -10.54 7.14 -7.98
C ILE A 161 -10.61 8.56 -7.37
N PRO A 162 -9.61 8.98 -6.61
CA PRO A 162 -8.45 8.19 -6.14
C PRO A 162 -8.84 7.13 -5.11
N CYS A 163 -7.97 6.13 -4.92
CA CYS A 163 -8.09 5.18 -3.80
C CYS A 163 -8.20 5.92 -2.47
N ASN A 164 -8.79 5.28 -1.45
CA ASN A 164 -8.98 5.87 -0.12
C ASN A 164 -7.66 6.41 0.45
N PHE A 165 -6.58 5.65 0.25
CA PHE A 165 -5.25 5.97 0.77
C PHE A 165 -4.15 5.70 -0.26
N GLY A 166 -2.97 6.29 -0.02
CA GLY A 166 -1.75 6.00 -0.76
C GLY A 166 -1.65 6.63 -2.15
N GLY A 167 -2.63 7.45 -2.58
CA GLY A 167 -2.56 8.20 -3.83
C GLY A 167 -2.34 7.32 -5.07
N PHE A 168 -2.96 6.13 -5.12
CA PHE A 168 -2.88 5.27 -6.29
C PHE A 168 -3.70 5.87 -7.44
N SER A 169 -3.07 6.00 -8.60
CA SER A 169 -3.71 6.42 -9.84
C SER A 169 -4.39 5.23 -10.53
N SER A 170 -5.32 5.53 -11.45
CA SER A 170 -5.89 4.52 -12.33
C SER A 170 -4.83 4.03 -13.33
N ALA A 171 -4.16 2.93 -12.98
CA ALA A 171 -3.04 2.39 -13.76
C ALA A 171 -2.80 0.90 -13.51
N PHE A 172 -1.95 0.32 -14.34
CA PHE A 172 -1.43 -1.04 -14.22
C PHE A 172 -0.14 -0.99 -13.42
N TYR A 173 -0.16 -1.47 -12.18
CA TYR A 173 1.01 -1.52 -11.31
C TYR A 173 1.74 -2.84 -11.47
N TRP A 174 3.07 -2.80 -11.60
CA TRP A 174 3.90 -4.00 -11.66
C TRP A 174 3.84 -4.83 -10.38
N SER A 175 3.67 -6.14 -10.54
CA SER A 175 4.06 -7.11 -9.52
C SER A 175 5.40 -7.77 -9.89
N SER A 176 6.02 -8.45 -8.94
CA SER A 176 7.24 -9.23 -9.19
C SER A 176 6.97 -10.60 -9.83
N SER A 177 5.70 -10.98 -9.98
CA SER A 177 5.32 -12.30 -10.49
C SER A 177 5.44 -12.33 -12.01
N GLN A 178 6.34 -13.16 -12.54
CA GLN A 178 6.45 -13.44 -13.96
C GLN A 178 5.25 -14.29 -14.41
N LEU A 179 4.68 -13.99 -15.58
CA LEU A 179 3.66 -14.82 -16.22
C LEU A 179 4.28 -15.70 -17.31
N GLY A 180 5.19 -15.16 -18.07
CA GLY A 180 5.89 -15.86 -19.16
C GLY A 180 7.18 -15.13 -19.52
N ASN A 181 7.89 -15.64 -20.53
CA ASN A 181 9.17 -15.07 -20.93
C ASN A 181 9.08 -13.56 -21.23
N LEU A 182 8.02 -13.14 -21.93
CA LEU A 182 7.84 -11.76 -22.39
C LEU A 182 7.05 -10.89 -21.43
N THR A 183 6.30 -11.49 -20.50
CA THR A 183 5.25 -10.82 -19.75
C THR A 183 5.31 -11.09 -18.24
N ALA A 184 4.85 -10.11 -17.46
CA ALA A 184 4.67 -10.23 -16.03
C ALA A 184 3.26 -9.77 -15.62
N TRP A 185 2.84 -10.20 -14.43
CA TRP A 185 1.57 -9.81 -13.86
C TRP A 185 1.58 -8.36 -13.42
N VAL A 186 0.43 -7.73 -13.58
CA VAL A 186 0.10 -6.42 -13.02
C VAL A 186 -1.21 -6.50 -12.26
N VAL A 187 -1.41 -5.57 -11.33
CA VAL A 187 -2.71 -5.30 -10.71
C VAL A 187 -3.21 -3.96 -11.19
N VAL A 188 -4.47 -3.92 -11.60
CA VAL A 188 -5.13 -2.73 -12.13
C VAL A 188 -5.78 -1.97 -10.98
N PHE A 189 -5.36 -0.75 -10.73
CA PHE A 189 -6.01 0.12 -9.77
C PHE A 189 -6.97 1.08 -10.50
N PRO A 190 -8.17 1.35 -9.98
CA PRO A 190 -8.71 0.93 -8.69
C PRO A 190 -9.51 -0.38 -8.73
N SER A 191 -9.62 -1.10 -9.85
CA SER A 191 -10.49 -2.29 -9.93
C SER A 191 -10.00 -3.49 -9.13
N GLY A 192 -8.71 -3.54 -8.79
CA GLY A 192 -8.08 -4.67 -8.08
C GLY A 192 -7.88 -5.93 -8.95
N ASN A 193 -8.31 -5.89 -10.20
CA ASN A 193 -8.18 -7.04 -11.07
C ASN A 193 -6.71 -7.30 -11.43
N ALA A 194 -6.26 -8.53 -11.26
CA ALA A 194 -5.00 -8.97 -11.84
C ALA A 194 -5.18 -9.09 -13.36
N SER A 195 -4.35 -8.37 -14.11
CA SER A 195 -4.34 -8.46 -15.57
C SER A 195 -3.12 -9.25 -16.03
N THR A 196 -3.36 -10.12 -17.00
CA THR A 196 -2.33 -10.97 -17.59
C THR A 196 -1.60 -10.25 -18.71
N GLY A 197 -0.29 -10.48 -18.78
CA GLY A 197 0.41 -10.32 -20.05
C GLY A 197 0.90 -8.92 -20.41
N VAL A 198 1.28 -8.08 -19.45
CA VAL A 198 1.99 -6.84 -19.78
C VAL A 198 3.44 -7.14 -20.10
N VAL A 199 3.91 -6.61 -21.23
CA VAL A 199 5.29 -6.80 -21.71
C VAL A 199 6.28 -6.17 -20.74
N LYS A 200 7.28 -6.95 -20.31
CA LYS A 200 8.26 -6.58 -19.27
C LYS A 200 9.02 -5.28 -19.56
N SER A 201 9.27 -4.97 -20.84
CA SER A 201 9.94 -3.74 -21.26
C SER A 201 9.06 -2.48 -21.21
N SER A 202 7.77 -2.61 -20.89
CA SER A 202 6.88 -1.45 -20.73
C SER A 202 7.14 -0.76 -19.40
N ALA A 203 7.22 0.57 -19.39
CA ALA A 203 7.27 1.35 -18.16
C ALA A 203 5.88 1.39 -17.51
N ARG A 204 5.79 1.01 -16.24
CA ARG A 204 4.57 1.02 -15.43
C ARG A 204 4.85 1.55 -14.04
N PRO A 205 3.83 2.06 -13.33
CA PRO A 205 3.96 2.42 -11.93
C PRO A 205 4.40 1.24 -11.06
N VAL A 206 5.21 1.56 -10.07
CA VAL A 206 5.75 0.63 -9.07
C VAL A 206 5.47 1.19 -7.68
N ARG A 207 5.02 0.32 -6.79
CA ARG A 207 4.92 0.56 -5.35
C ARG A 207 5.61 -0.59 -4.62
N CYS A 208 6.71 -0.28 -4.01
CA CYS A 208 7.48 -1.26 -3.25
C CYS A 208 6.79 -1.59 -1.92
N VAL A 209 7.05 -2.78 -1.42
CA VAL A 209 6.51 -3.30 -0.17
C VAL A 209 7.67 -3.68 0.74
N ARG A 210 7.44 -3.58 2.05
CA ARG A 210 8.37 -3.99 3.10
C ARG A 210 7.61 -4.75 4.17
N ALA A 211 8.19 -5.87 4.65
CA ALA A 211 7.69 -6.56 5.82
C ALA A 211 8.21 -5.91 7.12
N PHE A 212 7.46 -6.06 8.20
CA PHE A 212 7.89 -5.72 9.56
C PHE A 212 7.51 -6.85 10.53
N THR A 213 8.27 -6.96 11.60
CA THR A 213 8.04 -7.86 12.73
C THR A 213 8.01 -7.03 14.02
N PRO A 214 7.45 -7.57 15.13
CA PRO A 214 7.41 -6.90 16.43
C PRO A 214 8.76 -6.40 16.88
#